data_dbb0a30da56d2bc15dfc7578e7c0887f
#
_entry.id   dbb0a30da56d2bc15dfc7578e7c0887f
#
_cell.length_a   1.000
_cell.length_b   1.000
_cell.length_c   1.000
_cell.angle_alpha   90.00
_cell.angle_beta   90.00
_cell.angle_gamma   90.00
#
_symmetry.space_group_name_H-M   'P 1'
#
loop_
_entity.id
_entity.type
_entity.pdbx_description
1 polymer ?
#
loop_
_entity_poly.entity_id
_entity_poly.type
_entity_poly.pdbx_seq_one_letter_code
_entity_poly.pdbx_strand_id
1 'polypeptide(L)'
;MNWPLVEVSNLDVVARGEDGIDTAIVKDVSFSIARGEVLALIGESGSGKTTIALTLLGYARRGCRISGGSVSVGGTDVLAASPAQLRDLRGRRVAYVAQSASASFNPALRIIDQVIEGVCVRRIMNRKAARAKAVSLFRALALPSPESIGERYPHQVSGGQLQRLMAAMALMSDPEVVVFDEPTTALDVTTQIEVLRAFKRAIEEFQISAVYVSHDLAVVAQIADRVLVLRNGAMQEQGALAQIIDAPVHPYTRSLIAAAEPVSRLTDRDAEQACRQPPLLEITDLTAGYGERDRSGMPAVRVLDGVNLVLRRGTTLGVIGESGSGKLTLAHVIAGLLAPAKGSIRFMGKPLAGSHAERDRDLYRRIQLVFQNADKVLNPSRDVGEILAWPLKLFSRCAANEIPARVARLLDLVKLPVSIAMRRHGELSGGQKQRINLARALAAEPELIICDEVTSALDTVVGAAILDLLVELRHELDMSYLFISHDLSTVRTTCDDIAVLFKGQKVDACDRSALLNEARHPYTEMLIGSVPEMRANWLEETALRVKV
;
A
#
# COMPACT_ATOMS: atom_id res chain seq x y z
N MET A 1 -2.05 28.15 -31.37
CA MET A 1 -2.97 27.23 -30.66
C MET A 1 -2.14 26.05 -30.19
N ASN A 2 -1.93 25.95 -28.88
CA ASN A 2 -1.25 24.76 -28.32
C ASN A 2 -2.24 23.58 -28.32
N TRP A 3 -2.11 22.69 -29.28
CA TRP A 3 -2.88 21.45 -29.29
C TRP A 3 -2.46 20.59 -28.10
N PRO A 4 -3.41 19.95 -27.39
CA PRO A 4 -3.08 19.04 -26.30
C PRO A 4 -2.21 17.87 -26.83
N LEU A 5 -1.27 17.41 -26.01
CA LEU A 5 -0.45 16.24 -26.35
C LEU A 5 -1.26 14.94 -26.28
N VAL A 6 -2.14 14.85 -25.27
CA VAL A 6 -3.10 13.75 -25.11
C VAL A 6 -4.50 14.34 -25.11
N GLU A 7 -5.40 13.72 -25.87
CA GLU A 7 -6.82 14.04 -25.86
C GLU A 7 -7.64 12.75 -25.81
N VAL A 8 -8.50 12.65 -24.82
CA VAL A 8 -9.44 11.54 -24.61
C VAL A 8 -10.84 12.14 -24.60
N SER A 9 -11.73 11.62 -25.45
CA SER A 9 -13.10 12.13 -25.59
C SER A 9 -14.11 10.99 -25.51
N ASN A 10 -15.07 11.12 -24.58
CA ASN A 10 -16.21 10.21 -24.37
C ASN A 10 -15.79 8.73 -24.31
N LEU A 11 -14.70 8.46 -23.59
CA LEU A 11 -14.13 7.11 -23.49
C LEU A 11 -15.04 6.17 -22.71
N ASP A 12 -15.40 5.05 -23.36
CA ASP A 12 -16.14 3.95 -22.77
C ASP A 12 -15.32 2.66 -22.82
N VAL A 13 -15.26 1.93 -21.70
CA VAL A 13 -14.64 0.60 -21.63
C VAL A 13 -15.58 -0.34 -20.90
N VAL A 14 -15.78 -1.52 -21.47
CA VAL A 14 -16.63 -2.57 -20.88
C VAL A 14 -15.81 -3.83 -20.63
N ALA A 15 -16.18 -4.56 -19.57
CA ALA A 15 -15.71 -5.91 -19.30
C ALA A 15 -16.82 -6.90 -19.62
N ARG A 16 -16.48 -8.00 -20.29
CA ARG A 16 -17.42 -9.08 -20.60
C ARG A 16 -17.42 -10.09 -19.45
N GLY A 17 -18.57 -10.21 -18.79
CA GLY A 17 -18.79 -11.21 -17.74
C GLY A 17 -18.81 -12.65 -18.29
N GLU A 18 -18.69 -13.64 -17.41
CA GLU A 18 -18.83 -15.06 -17.76
C GLU A 18 -20.21 -15.40 -18.30
N ASP A 19 -21.23 -14.66 -17.89
CA ASP A 19 -22.61 -14.71 -18.38
C ASP A 19 -22.80 -14.07 -19.76
N GLY A 20 -21.73 -13.49 -20.33
CA GLY A 20 -21.76 -12.80 -21.64
C GLY A 20 -22.30 -11.37 -21.58
N ILE A 21 -22.66 -10.87 -20.39
CA ILE A 21 -23.16 -9.50 -20.19
C ILE A 21 -21.95 -8.54 -20.09
N ASP A 22 -22.03 -7.42 -20.83
CA ASP A 22 -21.04 -6.36 -20.76
C ASP A 22 -21.30 -5.45 -19.55
N THR A 23 -20.31 -5.36 -18.65
CA THR A 23 -20.35 -4.45 -17.50
C THR A 23 -19.45 -3.23 -17.81
N ALA A 24 -20.00 -2.03 -17.67
CA ALA A 24 -19.24 -0.79 -17.91
C ALA A 24 -18.21 -0.55 -16.81
N ILE A 25 -16.92 -0.47 -17.21
CA ILE A 25 -15.77 -0.20 -16.33
C ILE A 25 -15.38 1.29 -16.39
N VAL A 26 -15.47 1.91 -17.58
CA VAL A 26 -15.26 3.34 -17.79
C VAL A 26 -16.47 3.85 -18.56
N LYS A 27 -16.97 5.05 -18.18
CA LYS A 27 -18.21 5.63 -18.67
C LYS A 27 -18.00 7.09 -19.00
N ASP A 28 -18.04 7.41 -20.29
CA ASP A 28 -18.04 8.79 -20.81
C ASP A 28 -16.94 9.68 -20.20
N VAL A 29 -15.69 9.20 -20.18
CA VAL A 29 -14.57 9.95 -19.59
C VAL A 29 -13.87 10.78 -20.66
N SER A 30 -13.74 12.09 -20.42
CA SER A 30 -13.07 13.03 -21.29
C SER A 30 -12.04 13.87 -20.54
N PHE A 31 -10.81 13.98 -21.08
CA PHE A 31 -9.75 14.83 -20.54
C PHE A 31 -8.69 15.12 -21.58
N SER A 32 -7.86 16.12 -21.29
CA SER A 32 -6.69 16.45 -22.10
C SER A 32 -5.46 16.68 -21.25
N ILE A 33 -4.27 16.49 -21.83
CA ILE A 33 -2.97 16.76 -21.18
C ILE A 33 -2.14 17.63 -22.10
N ALA A 34 -1.64 18.74 -21.58
CA ALA A 34 -0.72 19.62 -22.30
C ALA A 34 0.72 19.05 -22.28
N ARG A 35 1.61 19.61 -23.10
CA ARG A 35 3.04 19.24 -23.03
C ARG A 35 3.66 19.69 -21.71
N GLY A 36 4.38 18.79 -21.05
CA GLY A 36 5.01 19.03 -19.75
C GLY A 36 4.06 18.99 -18.57
N GLU A 37 2.76 18.69 -18.78
CA GLU A 37 1.75 18.62 -17.73
C GLU A 37 1.69 17.22 -17.09
N VAL A 38 1.50 17.18 -15.78
CA VAL A 38 1.23 15.97 -15.00
C VAL A 38 -0.24 15.94 -14.59
N LEU A 39 -1.01 15.04 -15.19
CA LEU A 39 -2.40 14.77 -14.79
C LEU A 39 -2.46 13.58 -13.85
N ALA A 40 -2.96 13.78 -12.63
CA ALA A 40 -3.22 12.68 -11.71
C ALA A 40 -4.63 12.09 -11.90
N LEU A 41 -4.74 10.77 -11.91
CA LEU A 41 -6.00 10.04 -11.84
C LEU A 41 -6.17 9.49 -10.41
N ILE A 42 -7.18 9.96 -9.68
CA ILE A 42 -7.46 9.55 -8.30
C ILE A 42 -8.85 8.94 -8.15
N GLY A 43 -9.07 8.19 -7.08
CA GLY A 43 -10.34 7.54 -6.74
C GLY A 43 -10.14 6.16 -6.13
N GLU A 44 -11.23 5.53 -5.72
CA GLU A 44 -11.24 4.20 -5.08
C GLU A 44 -10.66 3.11 -6.00
N SER A 45 -10.27 1.99 -5.40
CA SER A 45 -9.88 0.78 -6.15
C SER A 45 -11.05 0.31 -7.02
N GLY A 46 -10.75 -0.03 -8.29
CA GLY A 46 -11.80 -0.39 -9.24
C GLY A 46 -12.53 0.78 -9.91
N SER A 47 -12.18 2.04 -9.63
CA SER A 47 -12.79 3.22 -10.28
C SER A 47 -12.39 3.43 -11.75
N GLY A 48 -11.56 2.55 -12.34
CA GLY A 48 -11.20 2.62 -13.75
C GLY A 48 -9.87 3.31 -14.06
N LYS A 49 -9.13 3.86 -13.08
CA LYS A 49 -7.87 4.63 -13.26
C LYS A 49 -6.87 3.93 -14.17
N THR A 50 -6.41 2.75 -13.79
CA THR A 50 -5.47 1.95 -14.58
C THR A 50 -6.04 1.59 -15.95
N THR A 51 -7.35 1.31 -16.04
CA THR A 51 -8.00 0.99 -17.32
C THR A 51 -7.92 2.17 -18.28
N ILE A 52 -8.24 3.40 -17.81
CA ILE A 52 -8.11 4.63 -18.59
C ILE A 52 -6.65 4.84 -19.00
N ALA A 53 -5.71 4.75 -18.07
CA ALA A 53 -4.29 4.94 -18.34
C ALA A 53 -3.74 3.98 -19.40
N LEU A 54 -4.17 2.72 -19.41
CA LEU A 54 -3.78 1.72 -20.42
C LEU A 54 -4.35 2.00 -21.81
N THR A 55 -5.49 2.71 -21.94
CA THR A 55 -6.04 3.07 -23.25
C THR A 55 -5.12 4.01 -24.04
N LEU A 56 -4.29 4.82 -23.35
CA LEU A 56 -3.27 5.66 -23.99
C LEU A 56 -2.21 4.85 -24.75
N LEU A 57 -2.05 3.57 -24.37
CA LEU A 57 -1.20 2.61 -25.08
C LEU A 57 -1.98 1.79 -26.12
N GLY A 58 -3.27 2.07 -26.35
CA GLY A 58 -4.13 1.24 -27.19
C GLY A 58 -4.27 -0.17 -26.61
N TYR A 59 -4.30 -0.30 -25.30
CA TYR A 59 -4.39 -1.59 -24.61
C TYR A 59 -5.63 -1.66 -23.72
N ALA A 60 -6.38 -2.74 -23.85
CA ALA A 60 -7.42 -3.12 -22.89
C ALA A 60 -7.02 -4.43 -22.21
N ARG A 61 -7.26 -4.54 -20.91
CA ARG A 61 -7.00 -5.78 -20.15
C ARG A 61 -7.80 -6.95 -20.73
N ARG A 62 -7.30 -8.16 -20.52
CA ARG A 62 -8.01 -9.38 -20.93
C ARG A 62 -9.43 -9.40 -20.35
N GLY A 63 -10.42 -9.66 -21.20
CA GLY A 63 -11.84 -9.58 -20.83
C GLY A 63 -12.46 -8.19 -20.95
N CYS A 64 -11.66 -7.13 -21.16
CA CYS A 64 -12.14 -5.77 -21.40
C CYS A 64 -11.99 -5.38 -22.89
N ARG A 65 -12.88 -4.48 -23.34
CA ARG A 65 -12.77 -3.84 -24.67
C ARG A 65 -13.15 -2.36 -24.57
N ILE A 66 -12.50 -1.53 -25.35
CA ILE A 66 -12.91 -0.14 -25.55
C ILE A 66 -14.14 -0.17 -26.45
N SER A 67 -15.25 0.37 -25.95
CA SER A 67 -16.56 0.27 -26.62
C SER A 67 -16.99 1.59 -27.28
N GLY A 68 -16.37 2.73 -26.91
CA GLY A 68 -16.70 4.04 -27.45
C GLY A 68 -15.62 5.08 -27.15
N GLY A 69 -15.76 6.23 -27.79
CA GLY A 69 -14.89 7.39 -27.62
C GLY A 69 -13.70 7.42 -28.56
N SER A 70 -12.79 8.36 -28.30
CA SER A 70 -11.54 8.52 -29.03
C SER A 70 -10.38 8.79 -28.08
N VAL A 71 -9.19 8.34 -28.47
CA VAL A 71 -7.91 8.55 -27.74
C VAL A 71 -6.87 9.00 -28.75
N SER A 72 -6.35 10.21 -28.60
CA SER A 72 -5.28 10.78 -29.42
C SER A 72 -4.03 11.05 -28.58
N VAL A 73 -2.87 10.65 -29.10
CA VAL A 73 -1.57 10.94 -28.49
C VAL A 73 -0.63 11.50 -29.54
N GLY A 74 -0.20 12.74 -29.36
CA GLY A 74 0.66 13.43 -30.32
C GLY A 74 0.06 13.49 -31.75
N GLY A 75 -1.27 13.63 -31.85
CA GLY A 75 -2.02 13.64 -33.10
C GLY A 75 -2.26 12.27 -33.73
N THR A 76 -1.86 11.18 -33.08
CA THR A 76 -2.14 9.80 -33.52
C THR A 76 -3.41 9.30 -32.86
N ASP A 77 -4.42 8.92 -33.63
CA ASP A 77 -5.60 8.21 -33.13
C ASP A 77 -5.18 6.79 -32.72
N VAL A 78 -5.18 6.55 -31.41
CA VAL A 78 -4.70 5.30 -30.82
C VAL A 78 -5.67 4.15 -31.09
N LEU A 79 -6.97 4.42 -31.15
CA LEU A 79 -7.99 3.38 -31.33
C LEU A 79 -8.11 2.93 -32.79
N ALA A 80 -7.85 3.82 -33.74
CA ALA A 80 -7.83 3.50 -35.17
C ALA A 80 -6.45 3.03 -35.66
N ALA A 81 -5.41 3.06 -34.80
CA ALA A 81 -4.04 2.74 -35.17
C ALA A 81 -3.85 1.25 -35.52
N SER A 82 -3.13 1.00 -36.59
CA SER A 82 -2.72 -0.35 -36.95
C SER A 82 -1.75 -0.98 -35.93
N PRO A 83 -1.60 -2.32 -35.90
CA PRO A 83 -0.64 -2.97 -35.00
C PRO A 83 0.80 -2.47 -35.14
N ALA A 84 1.20 -2.00 -36.33
CA ALA A 84 2.52 -1.42 -36.58
C ALA A 84 2.64 -0.03 -35.91
N GLN A 85 1.64 0.81 -36.09
CA GLN A 85 1.58 2.14 -35.45
C GLN A 85 1.50 2.03 -33.92
N LEU A 86 0.73 1.07 -33.37
CA LEU A 86 0.70 0.81 -31.92
C LEU A 86 2.06 0.33 -31.40
N ARG A 87 2.80 -0.47 -32.15
CA ARG A 87 4.16 -0.86 -31.78
C ARG A 87 5.13 0.31 -31.77
N ASP A 88 4.98 1.27 -32.68
CA ASP A 88 5.80 2.49 -32.69
C ASP A 88 5.39 3.43 -31.54
N LEU A 89 4.09 3.60 -31.29
CA LEU A 89 3.57 4.39 -30.19
C LEU A 89 4.10 3.91 -28.84
N ARG A 90 3.97 2.59 -28.57
CA ARG A 90 4.34 1.98 -27.29
C ARG A 90 5.84 2.01 -27.09
N GLY A 91 6.28 2.66 -26.00
CA GLY A 91 7.68 2.78 -25.62
C GLY A 91 8.47 3.82 -26.42
N ARG A 92 7.95 4.44 -27.46
CA ARG A 92 8.59 5.54 -28.17
C ARG A 92 7.87 6.87 -27.93
N ARG A 93 6.55 6.87 -27.90
CA ARG A 93 5.75 8.07 -27.55
C ARG A 93 5.11 7.96 -26.18
N VAL A 94 4.57 6.77 -25.87
CA VAL A 94 3.98 6.48 -24.57
C VAL A 94 4.74 5.35 -23.89
N ALA A 95 5.26 5.60 -22.71
CA ALA A 95 5.89 4.59 -21.86
C ALA A 95 5.03 4.30 -20.63
N TYR A 96 5.23 3.14 -20.01
CA TYR A 96 4.45 2.68 -18.88
C TYR A 96 5.36 2.20 -17.75
N VAL A 97 5.15 2.73 -16.56
CA VAL A 97 5.79 2.34 -15.32
C VAL A 97 4.74 1.62 -14.47
N ALA A 98 4.89 0.32 -14.31
CA ALA A 98 3.92 -0.54 -13.66
C ALA A 98 3.94 -0.41 -12.13
N GLN A 99 2.86 -0.82 -11.47
CA GLN A 99 2.72 -0.84 -10.02
C GLN A 99 3.78 -1.71 -9.35
N SER A 100 4.09 -2.89 -9.89
CA SER A 100 5.08 -3.82 -9.33
C SER A 100 6.32 -3.92 -10.21
N ALA A 101 7.40 -3.29 -9.79
CA ALA A 101 8.69 -3.43 -10.45
C ALA A 101 9.23 -4.87 -10.37
N SER A 102 9.03 -5.56 -9.26
CA SER A 102 9.48 -6.95 -9.10
C SER A 102 8.80 -7.92 -10.06
N ALA A 103 7.56 -7.67 -10.45
CA ALA A 103 6.85 -8.47 -11.45
C ALA A 103 7.25 -8.10 -12.90
N SER A 104 7.86 -6.92 -13.10
CA SER A 104 8.23 -6.40 -14.41
C SER A 104 9.63 -6.83 -14.87
N PHE A 105 10.50 -7.21 -13.93
CA PHE A 105 11.85 -7.68 -14.22
C PHE A 105 11.96 -9.21 -14.18
N ASN A 106 12.71 -9.77 -15.11
CA ASN A 106 13.10 -11.18 -15.07
C ASN A 106 14.25 -11.37 -14.07
N PRO A 107 14.05 -12.16 -12.98
CA PRO A 107 15.06 -12.32 -11.93
C PRO A 107 16.34 -13.04 -12.39
N ALA A 108 16.30 -13.75 -13.52
CA ALA A 108 17.44 -14.48 -14.07
C ALA A 108 18.35 -13.64 -14.99
N LEU A 109 17.96 -12.40 -15.31
CA LEU A 109 18.72 -11.51 -16.20
C LEU A 109 19.27 -10.30 -15.44
N ARG A 110 20.42 -9.77 -15.87
CA ARG A 110 20.95 -8.52 -15.33
C ARG A 110 20.04 -7.36 -15.65
N ILE A 111 19.96 -6.40 -14.74
CA ILE A 111 19.10 -5.22 -14.87
C ILE A 111 19.45 -4.42 -16.13
N ILE A 112 20.73 -4.18 -16.41
CA ILE A 112 21.16 -3.36 -17.54
C ILE A 112 20.69 -3.96 -18.87
N ASP A 113 20.74 -5.30 -19.02
CA ASP A 113 20.33 -5.96 -20.25
C ASP A 113 18.85 -5.76 -20.51
N GLN A 114 18.02 -5.79 -19.47
CA GLN A 114 16.57 -5.56 -19.56
C GLN A 114 16.24 -4.08 -19.83
N VAL A 115 16.94 -3.16 -19.16
CA VAL A 115 16.73 -1.71 -19.34
C VAL A 115 17.01 -1.28 -20.79
N ILE A 116 18.05 -1.80 -21.42
CA ILE A 116 18.44 -1.42 -22.79
C ILE A 116 17.77 -2.27 -23.88
N GLU A 117 17.09 -3.38 -23.53
CA GLU A 117 16.54 -4.33 -24.49
C GLU A 117 15.62 -3.67 -25.52
N GLY A 118 14.66 -2.88 -25.07
CA GLY A 118 13.65 -2.26 -25.93
C GLY A 118 14.26 -1.38 -27.04
N VAL A 119 15.25 -0.55 -26.70
CA VAL A 119 15.90 0.34 -27.67
C VAL A 119 16.90 -0.39 -28.58
N CYS A 120 17.52 -1.46 -28.10
CA CYS A 120 18.42 -2.28 -28.89
C CYS A 120 17.68 -3.19 -29.90
N VAL A 121 16.62 -3.89 -29.47
CA VAL A 121 15.80 -4.77 -30.32
C VAL A 121 15.11 -3.97 -31.43
N ARG A 122 14.64 -2.76 -31.10
CA ARG A 122 14.05 -1.83 -32.08
C ARG A 122 15.08 -1.08 -32.93
N ARG A 123 16.38 -1.31 -32.71
CA ARG A 123 17.49 -0.65 -33.42
C ARG A 123 17.46 0.88 -33.33
N ILE A 124 16.90 1.44 -32.24
CA ILE A 124 16.90 2.87 -31.95
C ILE A 124 18.32 3.31 -31.58
N MET A 125 19.03 2.47 -30.81
CA MET A 125 20.40 2.70 -30.38
C MET A 125 21.24 1.42 -30.48
N ASN A 126 22.55 1.57 -30.70
CA ASN A 126 23.46 0.44 -30.53
C ASN A 126 23.69 0.19 -29.03
N ARG A 127 24.15 -1.02 -28.65
CA ARG A 127 24.30 -1.45 -27.26
C ARG A 127 25.22 -0.54 -26.43
N LYS A 128 26.30 0.01 -27.03
CA LYS A 128 27.23 0.92 -26.35
C LYS A 128 26.55 2.24 -25.97
N ALA A 129 25.85 2.86 -26.92
CA ALA A 129 25.12 4.10 -26.69
C ALA A 129 23.96 3.89 -25.69
N ALA A 130 23.22 2.76 -25.82
CA ALA A 130 22.14 2.41 -24.90
C ALA A 130 22.65 2.25 -23.45
N ARG A 131 23.79 1.58 -23.23
CA ARG A 131 24.39 1.48 -21.87
C ARG A 131 24.81 2.83 -21.33
N ALA A 132 25.42 3.70 -22.13
CA ALA A 132 25.81 5.04 -21.70
C ALA A 132 24.58 5.87 -21.30
N LYS A 133 23.49 5.81 -22.09
CA LYS A 133 22.21 6.46 -21.77
C LYS A 133 21.58 5.90 -20.51
N ALA A 134 21.56 4.57 -20.34
CA ALA A 134 21.02 3.94 -19.12
C ALA A 134 21.74 4.43 -17.86
N VAL A 135 23.08 4.51 -17.88
CA VAL A 135 23.88 5.05 -16.77
C VAL A 135 23.53 6.53 -16.50
N SER A 136 23.33 7.35 -17.55
CA SER A 136 22.88 8.73 -17.39
C SER A 136 21.51 8.81 -16.69
N LEU A 137 20.53 7.99 -17.11
CA LEU A 137 19.22 7.89 -16.48
C LEU A 137 19.31 7.38 -15.03
N PHE A 138 20.23 6.45 -14.73
CA PHE A 138 20.45 5.98 -13.37
C PHE A 138 20.94 7.12 -12.45
N ARG A 139 21.78 8.03 -12.97
CA ARG A 139 22.19 9.24 -12.23
C ARG A 139 21.04 10.22 -12.03
N ALA A 140 20.28 10.52 -13.08
CA ALA A 140 19.12 11.43 -13.01
C ALA A 140 18.06 10.92 -12.00
N LEU A 141 17.88 9.59 -11.94
CA LEU A 141 16.96 8.94 -10.99
C LEU A 141 17.61 8.66 -9.61
N ALA A 142 18.74 9.30 -9.30
CA ALA A 142 19.45 9.20 -8.02
C ALA A 142 19.69 7.75 -7.55
N LEU A 143 20.02 6.85 -8.48
CA LEU A 143 20.38 5.47 -8.14
C LEU A 143 21.82 5.41 -7.58
N PRO A 144 22.08 4.61 -6.53
CA PRO A 144 23.41 4.46 -5.98
C PRO A 144 24.32 3.72 -6.97
N SER A 145 25.58 4.14 -7.06
CA SER A 145 26.58 3.52 -7.96
C SER A 145 26.06 3.33 -9.40
N PRO A 146 25.68 4.40 -10.13
CA PRO A 146 24.97 4.32 -11.42
C PRO A 146 25.72 3.50 -12.47
N GLU A 147 27.06 3.45 -12.38
CA GLU A 147 27.93 2.70 -13.30
C GLU A 147 27.84 1.18 -13.14
N SER A 148 27.51 0.72 -11.92
CA SER A 148 27.58 -0.69 -11.58
C SER A 148 26.24 -1.31 -11.17
N ILE A 149 25.23 -0.52 -10.77
CA ILE A 149 23.94 -1.05 -10.31
C ILE A 149 23.24 -1.89 -11.39
N GLY A 150 23.42 -1.54 -12.67
CA GLY A 150 22.88 -2.27 -13.79
C GLY A 150 23.43 -3.68 -13.98
N GLU A 151 24.61 -3.98 -13.42
CA GLU A 151 25.21 -5.32 -13.48
C GLU A 151 24.64 -6.29 -12.46
N ARG A 152 23.84 -5.77 -11.50
CA ARG A 152 23.15 -6.58 -10.50
C ARG A 152 21.93 -7.28 -11.11
N TYR A 153 21.44 -8.29 -10.38
CA TYR A 153 20.16 -8.94 -10.64
C TYR A 153 19.04 -8.27 -9.84
N PRO A 154 17.77 -8.40 -10.26
CA PRO A 154 16.64 -7.77 -9.58
C PRO A 154 16.56 -8.06 -8.07
N HIS A 155 16.89 -9.28 -7.64
CA HIS A 155 16.87 -9.68 -6.22
C HIS A 155 18.02 -9.10 -5.39
N GLN A 156 18.98 -8.39 -5.99
CA GLN A 156 20.14 -7.79 -5.33
C GLN A 156 19.98 -6.29 -5.08
N VAL A 157 18.83 -5.72 -5.39
CA VAL A 157 18.50 -4.31 -5.22
C VAL A 157 17.23 -4.15 -4.40
N SER A 158 17.06 -2.99 -3.73
CA SER A 158 15.85 -2.70 -2.96
C SER A 158 14.63 -2.43 -3.86
N GLY A 159 13.41 -2.52 -3.31
CA GLY A 159 12.18 -2.23 -4.04
C GLY A 159 12.17 -0.83 -4.68
N GLY A 160 12.58 0.20 -3.95
CA GLY A 160 12.67 1.56 -4.48
C GLY A 160 13.76 1.74 -5.54
N GLN A 161 14.89 1.03 -5.42
CA GLN A 161 15.89 0.99 -6.50
C GLN A 161 15.33 0.34 -7.74
N LEU A 162 14.63 -0.79 -7.60
CA LEU A 162 14.03 -1.50 -8.71
C LEU A 162 12.93 -0.67 -9.40
N GLN A 163 12.15 0.10 -8.63
CA GLN A 163 11.14 1.02 -9.16
C GLN A 163 11.78 2.15 -9.99
N ARG A 164 12.86 2.76 -9.49
CA ARG A 164 13.64 3.77 -10.23
C ARG A 164 14.31 3.19 -11.48
N LEU A 165 14.77 1.95 -11.43
CA LEU A 165 15.32 1.23 -12.59
C LEU A 165 14.24 0.94 -13.65
N MET A 166 13.00 0.65 -13.23
CA MET A 166 11.86 0.49 -14.15
C MET A 166 11.50 1.84 -14.81
N ALA A 167 11.55 2.95 -14.06
CA ALA A 167 11.40 4.27 -14.66
C ALA A 167 12.53 4.58 -15.66
N ALA A 168 13.79 4.24 -15.34
CA ALA A 168 14.90 4.36 -16.30
C ALA A 168 14.62 3.57 -17.59
N MET A 169 14.12 2.34 -17.46
CA MET A 169 13.74 1.52 -18.62
C MET A 169 12.64 2.18 -19.46
N ALA A 170 11.64 2.78 -18.83
CA ALA A 170 10.57 3.51 -19.51
C ALA A 170 11.09 4.76 -20.26
N LEU A 171 12.09 5.44 -19.70
CA LEU A 171 12.68 6.68 -20.25
C LEU A 171 13.74 6.44 -21.34
N MET A 172 14.14 5.20 -21.61
CA MET A 172 15.21 4.89 -22.57
C MET A 172 14.97 5.42 -23.98
N SER A 173 13.73 5.56 -24.40
CA SER A 173 13.35 5.98 -25.76
C SER A 173 12.87 7.42 -25.86
N ASP A 174 13.09 8.25 -24.82
CA ASP A 174 12.62 9.65 -24.73
C ASP A 174 11.12 9.80 -25.03
N PRO A 175 10.25 9.13 -24.26
CA PRO A 175 8.81 9.18 -24.50
C PRO A 175 8.25 10.58 -24.28
N GLU A 176 7.21 10.95 -25.06
CA GLU A 176 6.49 12.22 -24.87
C GLU A 176 5.56 12.16 -23.65
N VAL A 177 5.02 10.96 -23.36
CA VAL A 177 4.09 10.71 -22.24
C VAL A 177 4.56 9.49 -21.45
N VAL A 178 4.57 9.58 -20.12
CA VAL A 178 4.81 8.45 -19.23
C VAL A 178 3.57 8.21 -18.37
N VAL A 179 3.08 6.99 -18.37
CA VAL A 179 2.04 6.52 -17.45
C VAL A 179 2.70 5.90 -16.24
N PHE A 180 2.51 6.49 -15.07
CA PHE A 180 2.90 5.94 -13.77
C PHE A 180 1.67 5.31 -13.10
N ASP A 181 1.63 4.00 -13.02
CA ASP A 181 0.49 3.27 -12.43
C ASP A 181 0.82 2.83 -11.02
N GLU A 182 0.41 3.63 -10.04
CA GLU A 182 0.67 3.43 -8.59
C GLU A 182 2.14 3.09 -8.26
N PRO A 183 3.12 3.85 -8.72
CA PRO A 183 4.52 3.44 -8.70
C PRO A 183 5.16 3.41 -7.31
N THR A 184 4.47 3.87 -6.27
CA THR A 184 5.01 3.98 -4.91
C THR A 184 4.25 3.15 -3.86
N THR A 185 3.15 2.50 -4.22
CA THR A 185 2.22 1.82 -3.31
C THR A 185 2.85 0.70 -2.46
N ALA A 186 3.89 0.02 -2.97
CA ALA A 186 4.54 -1.09 -2.26
C ALA A 186 5.84 -0.70 -1.53
N LEU A 187 6.08 0.61 -1.36
CA LEU A 187 7.30 1.14 -0.76
C LEU A 187 7.01 1.64 0.67
N ASP A 188 8.01 1.52 1.55
CA ASP A 188 7.99 2.22 2.83
C ASP A 188 8.10 3.74 2.62
N VAL A 189 7.66 4.52 3.61
CA VAL A 189 7.49 5.98 3.50
C VAL A 189 8.79 6.69 3.10
N THR A 190 9.93 6.29 3.65
CA THR A 190 11.23 6.92 3.34
C THR A 190 11.65 6.66 1.90
N THR A 191 11.54 5.41 1.46
CA THR A 191 11.81 5.00 0.07
C THR A 191 10.81 5.64 -0.92
N GLN A 192 9.53 5.76 -0.54
CA GLN A 192 8.50 6.42 -1.34
C GLN A 192 8.88 7.86 -1.68
N ILE A 193 9.35 8.64 -0.71
CA ILE A 193 9.78 10.02 -0.91
C ILE A 193 11.01 10.11 -1.82
N GLU A 194 11.99 9.22 -1.66
CA GLU A 194 13.14 9.19 -2.56
C GLU A 194 12.74 8.92 -4.02
N VAL A 195 11.85 7.96 -4.23
CA VAL A 195 11.35 7.61 -5.57
C VAL A 195 10.54 8.76 -6.16
N LEU A 196 9.67 9.38 -5.36
CA LEU A 196 8.85 10.51 -5.79
C LEU A 196 9.70 11.72 -6.20
N ARG A 197 10.74 12.06 -5.42
CA ARG A 197 11.72 13.11 -5.77
C ARG A 197 12.45 12.80 -7.07
N ALA A 198 12.85 11.54 -7.26
CA ALA A 198 13.52 11.12 -8.48
C ALA A 198 12.62 11.24 -9.71
N PHE A 199 11.33 10.87 -9.56
CA PHE A 199 10.36 11.00 -10.65
C PHE A 199 10.05 12.45 -10.98
N LYS A 200 9.80 13.30 -9.97
CA LYS A 200 9.56 14.74 -10.17
C LYS A 200 10.71 15.40 -10.93
N ARG A 201 11.94 15.17 -10.49
CA ARG A 201 13.15 15.68 -11.17
C ARG A 201 13.25 15.19 -12.61
N ALA A 202 13.00 13.90 -12.85
CA ALA A 202 13.06 13.35 -14.20
C ALA A 202 11.98 13.94 -15.12
N ILE A 203 10.75 14.14 -14.61
CA ILE A 203 9.67 14.79 -15.35
C ILE A 203 10.07 16.22 -15.75
N GLU A 204 10.61 16.99 -14.81
CA GLU A 204 11.07 18.37 -15.03
C GLU A 204 12.28 18.44 -15.96
N GLU A 205 13.32 17.62 -15.74
CA GLU A 205 14.56 17.61 -16.51
C GLU A 205 14.34 17.21 -17.97
N PHE A 206 13.52 16.17 -18.19
CA PHE A 206 13.24 15.65 -19.53
C PHE A 206 11.98 16.26 -20.17
N GLN A 207 11.32 17.24 -19.51
CA GLN A 207 10.08 17.89 -19.97
C GLN A 207 9.00 16.88 -20.42
N ILE A 208 8.79 15.85 -19.63
CA ILE A 208 7.87 14.74 -19.90
C ILE A 208 6.46 15.14 -19.46
N SER A 209 5.45 14.82 -20.27
CA SER A 209 4.07 14.84 -19.81
C SER A 209 3.75 13.50 -19.13
N ALA A 210 2.95 13.52 -18.06
CA ALA A 210 2.68 12.30 -17.32
C ALA A 210 1.19 12.11 -16.98
N VAL A 211 0.79 10.84 -16.96
CA VAL A 211 -0.41 10.38 -16.25
C VAL A 211 0.04 9.67 -14.98
N TYR A 212 -0.32 10.21 -13.84
CA TYR A 212 0.03 9.64 -12.54
C TYR A 212 -1.20 9.03 -11.87
N VAL A 213 -1.26 7.70 -11.81
CA VAL A 213 -2.35 6.98 -11.16
C VAL A 213 -1.98 6.76 -9.69
N SER A 214 -2.81 7.21 -8.77
CA SER A 214 -2.63 6.97 -7.34
C SER A 214 -3.97 6.99 -6.60
N HIS A 215 -4.00 6.39 -5.44
CA HIS A 215 -5.06 6.56 -4.44
C HIS A 215 -4.60 7.42 -3.25
N ASP A 216 -3.32 7.80 -3.21
CA ASP A 216 -2.72 8.64 -2.16
C ASP A 216 -2.69 10.10 -2.60
N LEU A 217 -3.56 10.92 -2.00
CA LEU A 217 -3.67 12.35 -2.28
C LEU A 217 -2.45 13.14 -1.84
N ALA A 218 -1.78 12.75 -0.76
CA ALA A 218 -0.59 13.44 -0.29
C ALA A 218 0.58 13.26 -1.27
N VAL A 219 0.69 12.09 -1.89
CA VAL A 219 1.65 11.82 -2.98
C VAL A 219 1.29 12.62 -4.23
N VAL A 220 0.01 12.64 -4.61
CA VAL A 220 -0.48 13.39 -5.78
C VAL A 220 -0.20 14.88 -5.62
N ALA A 221 -0.37 15.43 -4.41
CA ALA A 221 -0.10 16.84 -4.10
C ALA A 221 1.36 17.26 -4.36
N GLN A 222 2.30 16.31 -4.42
CA GLN A 222 3.72 16.60 -4.64
C GLN A 222 4.13 16.60 -6.11
N ILE A 223 3.35 16.00 -7.01
CA ILE A 223 3.78 15.76 -8.40
C ILE A 223 2.80 16.25 -9.45
N ALA A 224 1.52 16.39 -9.16
CA ALA A 224 0.49 16.69 -10.15
C ALA A 224 0.24 18.20 -10.32
N ASP A 225 -0.03 18.61 -11.56
CA ASP A 225 -0.53 19.95 -11.90
C ASP A 225 -2.05 19.99 -11.86
N ARG A 226 -2.68 18.92 -12.39
CA ARG A 226 -4.15 18.77 -12.43
C ARG A 226 -4.55 17.39 -11.95
N VAL A 227 -5.78 17.30 -11.46
CA VAL A 227 -6.34 16.08 -10.91
C VAL A 227 -7.67 15.77 -11.59
N LEU A 228 -7.89 14.50 -11.91
CA LEU A 228 -9.15 13.95 -12.37
C LEU A 228 -9.62 12.90 -11.35
N VAL A 229 -10.78 13.16 -10.75
CA VAL A 229 -11.38 12.32 -9.71
C VAL A 229 -12.37 11.35 -10.34
N LEU A 230 -12.17 10.05 -10.08
CA LEU A 230 -12.95 8.96 -10.66
C LEU A 230 -13.71 8.18 -9.58
N ARG A 231 -14.97 7.83 -9.87
CA ARG A 231 -15.76 6.91 -9.05
C ARG A 231 -16.65 6.03 -9.94
N ASN A 232 -16.66 4.72 -9.71
CA ASN A 232 -17.51 3.78 -10.46
C ASN A 232 -17.39 3.91 -11.99
N GLY A 233 -16.19 4.18 -12.47
CA GLY A 233 -15.89 4.33 -13.90
C GLY A 233 -16.23 5.70 -14.51
N ALA A 234 -16.81 6.63 -13.75
CA ALA A 234 -17.19 7.95 -14.24
C ALA A 234 -16.35 9.07 -13.60
N MET A 235 -16.08 10.13 -14.34
CA MET A 235 -15.46 11.35 -13.84
C MET A 235 -16.43 12.08 -12.91
N GLN A 236 -15.96 12.43 -11.71
CA GLN A 236 -16.73 13.17 -10.72
C GLN A 236 -16.34 14.66 -10.71
N GLU A 237 -15.04 14.94 -10.80
CA GLU A 237 -14.50 16.29 -10.77
C GLU A 237 -13.14 16.31 -11.49
N GLN A 238 -12.81 17.46 -12.09
CA GLN A 238 -11.51 17.71 -12.68
C GLN A 238 -11.12 19.18 -12.47
N GLY A 239 -9.88 19.43 -12.08
CA GLY A 239 -9.40 20.79 -11.83
C GLY A 239 -7.91 20.86 -11.59
N ALA A 240 -7.41 22.08 -11.38
CA ALA A 240 -6.05 22.28 -10.86
C ALA A 240 -5.90 21.64 -9.48
N LEU A 241 -4.71 21.15 -9.17
CA LEU A 241 -4.44 20.50 -7.88
C LEU A 241 -4.92 21.33 -6.69
N ALA A 242 -4.55 22.61 -6.62
CA ALA A 242 -4.93 23.50 -5.52
C ALA A 242 -6.46 23.62 -5.38
N GLN A 243 -7.20 23.73 -6.50
CA GLN A 243 -8.67 23.81 -6.45
C GLN A 243 -9.28 22.52 -5.92
N ILE A 244 -8.77 21.36 -6.33
CA ILE A 244 -9.28 20.04 -5.86
C ILE A 244 -9.01 19.85 -4.37
N ILE A 245 -7.86 20.30 -3.86
CA ILE A 245 -7.50 20.16 -2.43
C ILE A 245 -8.22 21.20 -1.57
N ASP A 246 -8.15 22.49 -1.94
CA ASP A 246 -8.58 23.57 -1.06
C ASP A 246 -10.08 23.91 -1.19
N ALA A 247 -10.67 23.67 -2.37
CA ALA A 247 -12.05 24.04 -2.67
C ALA A 247 -12.77 22.99 -3.56
N PRO A 248 -12.87 21.73 -3.11
CA PRO A 248 -13.55 20.67 -3.86
C PRO A 248 -15.05 20.97 -4.00
N VAL A 249 -15.57 20.84 -5.22
CA VAL A 249 -16.97 21.13 -5.54
C VAL A 249 -17.83 19.87 -5.35
N HIS A 250 -17.37 18.73 -5.83
CA HIS A 250 -18.15 17.49 -5.82
C HIS A 250 -18.17 16.84 -4.42
N PRO A 251 -19.32 16.36 -3.91
CA PRO A 251 -19.42 15.74 -2.57
C PRO A 251 -18.46 14.55 -2.37
N TYR A 252 -18.27 13.75 -3.40
CA TYR A 252 -17.33 12.62 -3.33
C TYR A 252 -15.87 13.07 -3.19
N THR A 253 -15.46 14.13 -3.89
CA THR A 253 -14.12 14.71 -3.76
C THR A 253 -13.89 15.22 -2.33
N ARG A 254 -14.89 15.88 -1.73
CA ARG A 254 -14.82 16.29 -0.31
C ARG A 254 -14.64 15.10 0.63
N SER A 255 -15.40 14.01 0.41
CA SER A 255 -15.27 12.80 1.22
C SER A 255 -13.89 12.13 1.06
N LEU A 256 -13.34 12.14 -0.16
CA LEU A 256 -12.02 11.59 -0.46
C LEU A 256 -10.92 12.38 0.26
N ILE A 257 -10.99 13.70 0.26
CA ILE A 257 -10.02 14.59 0.95
C ILE A 257 -10.15 14.42 2.46
N ALA A 258 -11.37 14.46 3.01
CA ALA A 258 -11.60 14.26 4.43
C ALA A 258 -11.10 12.89 4.93
N ALA A 259 -11.20 11.84 4.10
CA ALA A 259 -10.67 10.52 4.44
C ALA A 259 -9.12 10.47 4.44
N ALA A 260 -8.48 11.35 3.66
CA ALA A 260 -7.02 11.44 3.57
C ALA A 260 -6.41 12.35 4.66
N GLU A 261 -7.22 13.21 5.30
CA GLU A 261 -6.76 14.04 6.42
C GLU A 261 -6.51 13.20 7.67
N PRO A 262 -5.36 13.37 8.34
CA PRO A 262 -5.03 12.61 9.54
C PRO A 262 -5.76 13.15 10.78
N VAL A 263 -7.07 12.99 10.82
CA VAL A 263 -7.89 13.36 12.00
C VAL A 263 -7.78 12.27 13.06
N SER A 264 -7.48 12.64 14.30
CA SER A 264 -7.44 11.68 15.43
C SER A 264 -8.80 11.02 15.63
N ARG A 265 -8.81 9.69 15.66
CA ARG A 265 -9.98 8.86 15.96
C ARG A 265 -10.16 8.59 17.46
N LEU A 266 -9.13 8.90 18.25
CA LEU A 266 -9.13 8.71 19.70
C LEU A 266 -9.35 10.06 20.40
N THR A 267 -10.06 10.03 21.51
CA THR A 267 -10.30 11.21 22.38
C THR A 267 -9.21 11.35 23.44
N ASP A 268 -9.14 12.51 24.10
CA ASP A 268 -8.22 12.72 25.23
C ASP A 268 -8.58 11.84 26.44
N ARG A 269 -9.88 11.47 26.59
CA ARG A 269 -10.32 10.51 27.61
C ARG A 269 -9.75 9.12 27.38
N ASP A 270 -9.60 8.70 26.12
CA ASP A 270 -8.97 7.42 25.77
C ASP A 270 -7.52 7.39 26.25
N ALA A 271 -6.77 8.49 26.05
CA ALA A 271 -5.38 8.60 26.48
C ALA A 271 -5.23 8.56 28.03
N GLU A 272 -6.10 9.26 28.76
CA GLU A 272 -6.10 9.21 30.24
C GLU A 272 -6.45 7.82 30.79
N GLN A 273 -7.42 7.14 30.16
CA GLN A 273 -7.79 5.78 30.53
C GLN A 273 -6.68 4.79 30.21
N ALA A 274 -6.03 4.93 29.06
CA ALA A 274 -4.93 4.06 28.62
C ALA A 274 -3.80 3.99 29.66
N CYS A 275 -3.39 5.13 30.20
CA CYS A 275 -2.31 5.20 31.21
C CYS A 275 -2.61 4.43 32.51
N ARG A 276 -3.88 4.23 32.85
CA ARG A 276 -4.33 3.57 34.09
C ARG A 276 -4.55 2.06 33.96
N GLN A 277 -4.58 1.55 32.71
CA GLN A 277 -4.86 0.13 32.48
C GLN A 277 -3.66 -0.77 32.82
N PRO A 278 -3.90 -1.98 33.33
CA PRO A 278 -2.83 -2.95 33.58
C PRO A 278 -2.23 -3.46 32.27
N PRO A 279 -0.97 -3.92 32.31
CA PRO A 279 -0.36 -4.55 31.16
C PRO A 279 -1.13 -5.81 30.70
N LEU A 280 -1.49 -5.87 29.43
CA LEU A 280 -2.02 -7.07 28.77
C LEU A 280 -0.88 -7.96 28.24
N LEU A 281 0.08 -7.32 27.55
CA LEU A 281 1.26 -7.97 26.98
C LEU A 281 2.51 -7.23 27.43
N GLU A 282 3.46 -7.97 27.98
CA GLU A 282 4.78 -7.48 28.39
C GLU A 282 5.87 -8.30 27.69
N ILE A 283 6.78 -7.61 27.04
CA ILE A 283 7.92 -8.19 26.34
C ILE A 283 9.19 -7.65 26.95
N THR A 284 10.11 -8.52 27.37
CA THR A 284 11.37 -8.15 28.02
C THR A 284 12.54 -8.83 27.35
N ASP A 285 13.51 -8.02 26.90
CA ASP A 285 14.80 -8.43 26.30
C ASP A 285 14.64 -9.45 25.17
N LEU A 286 13.63 -9.25 24.30
CA LEU A 286 13.26 -10.20 23.26
C LEU A 286 14.28 -10.20 22.12
N THR A 287 14.88 -11.37 21.87
CA THR A 287 15.74 -11.63 20.71
C THR A 287 15.15 -12.78 19.90
N ALA A 288 14.98 -12.56 18.59
CA ALA A 288 14.42 -13.56 17.67
C ALA A 288 14.96 -13.40 16.25
N GLY A 289 14.83 -14.45 15.44
CA GLY A 289 15.30 -14.45 14.05
C GLY A 289 15.12 -15.82 13.39
N TYR A 290 15.77 -15.99 12.26
CA TYR A 290 15.59 -17.14 11.37
C TYR A 290 16.91 -17.91 11.13
N GLY A 291 16.78 -19.12 10.61
CA GLY A 291 17.88 -20.01 10.30
C GLY A 291 18.26 -20.91 11.47
N GLU A 292 19.32 -21.67 11.29
CA GLU A 292 19.83 -22.59 12.31
C GLU A 292 20.31 -21.82 13.54
N ARG A 293 20.08 -22.40 14.72
CA ARG A 293 20.58 -21.85 15.99
C ARG A 293 22.00 -22.32 16.24
N ASP A 294 22.86 -21.40 16.66
CA ASP A 294 24.22 -21.72 17.10
C ASP A 294 24.22 -22.40 18.46
N ARG A 295 25.43 -22.72 18.98
CA ARG A 295 25.61 -23.39 20.28
C ARG A 295 25.10 -22.58 21.48
N SER A 296 24.93 -21.25 21.30
CA SER A 296 24.36 -20.37 22.33
C SER A 296 22.84 -20.22 22.20
N GLY A 297 22.23 -20.88 21.22
CA GLY A 297 20.79 -20.83 20.94
C GLY A 297 20.38 -19.62 20.07
N MET A 298 21.34 -18.83 19.55
CA MET A 298 21.05 -17.66 18.71
C MET A 298 20.82 -18.05 17.26
N PRO A 299 19.85 -17.41 16.57
CA PRO A 299 19.57 -17.68 15.17
C PRO A 299 20.67 -17.13 14.25
N ALA A 300 20.91 -17.78 13.12
CA ALA A 300 21.89 -17.37 12.12
C ALA A 300 21.60 -15.96 11.58
N VAL A 301 20.33 -15.61 11.40
CA VAL A 301 19.88 -14.27 11.04
C VAL A 301 19.09 -13.67 12.20
N ARG A 302 19.72 -12.83 12.99
CA ARG A 302 19.07 -12.11 14.09
C ARG A 302 18.26 -10.94 13.51
N VAL A 303 16.95 -10.91 13.76
CA VAL A 303 16.02 -9.89 13.26
C VAL A 303 15.56 -8.97 14.38
N LEU A 304 15.31 -9.51 15.58
CA LEU A 304 15.01 -8.72 16.79
C LEU A 304 16.14 -8.89 17.79
N ASP A 305 16.52 -7.80 18.45
CA ASP A 305 17.62 -7.77 19.40
C ASP A 305 17.29 -6.90 20.62
N GLY A 306 17.00 -7.54 21.76
CA GLY A 306 16.75 -6.88 23.03
C GLY A 306 15.49 -6.02 23.10
N VAL A 307 14.43 -6.38 22.37
CA VAL A 307 13.20 -5.57 22.29
C VAL A 307 12.41 -5.64 23.58
N ASN A 308 12.01 -4.46 24.09
CA ASN A 308 11.16 -4.30 25.27
C ASN A 308 9.90 -3.53 24.90
N LEU A 309 8.70 -4.11 25.13
CA LEU A 309 7.41 -3.50 24.79
C LEU A 309 6.36 -3.81 25.87
N VAL A 310 5.44 -2.88 26.06
CA VAL A 310 4.26 -3.08 26.91
C VAL A 310 3.04 -2.63 26.13
N LEU A 311 2.03 -3.50 26.05
CA LEU A 311 0.69 -3.17 25.56
C LEU A 311 -0.28 -3.26 26.74
N ARG A 312 -1.04 -2.20 26.99
CA ARG A 312 -2.03 -2.15 28.06
C ARG A 312 -3.38 -2.70 27.60
N ARG A 313 -4.18 -3.15 28.54
CA ARG A 313 -5.52 -3.67 28.25
C ARG A 313 -6.43 -2.56 27.68
N GLY A 314 -7.25 -2.89 26.69
CA GLY A 314 -8.18 -1.94 26.06
C GLY A 314 -7.50 -0.83 25.27
N THR A 315 -6.18 -0.94 24.98
CA THR A 315 -5.43 0.06 24.24
C THR A 315 -4.90 -0.47 22.91
N THR A 316 -4.46 0.45 22.05
CA THR A 316 -3.80 0.15 20.79
C THR A 316 -2.35 0.61 20.85
N LEU A 317 -1.40 -0.36 20.73
CA LEU A 317 0.02 -0.08 20.58
C LEU A 317 0.39 -0.13 19.10
N GLY A 318 0.80 1.01 18.55
CA GLY A 318 1.36 1.11 17.20
C GLY A 318 2.83 0.69 17.17
N VAL A 319 3.21 -0.16 16.23
CA VAL A 319 4.60 -0.52 15.96
C VAL A 319 4.97 -0.09 14.55
N ILE A 320 5.86 0.90 14.44
CA ILE A 320 6.29 1.49 13.17
C ILE A 320 7.77 1.23 12.88
N GLY A 321 8.15 1.40 11.63
CA GLY A 321 9.52 1.26 11.14
C GLY A 321 9.55 0.86 9.67
N GLU A 322 10.73 0.94 9.03
CA GLU A 322 10.93 0.52 7.64
C GLU A 322 10.66 -0.96 7.40
N SER A 323 10.55 -1.33 6.12
CA SER A 323 10.53 -2.73 5.71
C SER A 323 11.82 -3.44 6.19
N GLY A 324 11.66 -4.62 6.80
CA GLY A 324 12.80 -5.35 7.39
C GLY A 324 13.23 -4.90 8.79
N SER A 325 12.58 -3.92 9.44
CA SER A 325 12.91 -3.50 10.82
C SER A 325 12.54 -4.53 11.90
N GLY A 326 11.84 -5.63 11.56
CA GLY A 326 11.47 -6.72 12.48
C GLY A 326 10.01 -6.73 12.93
N LYS A 327 9.14 -5.83 12.46
CA LYS A 327 7.72 -5.74 12.87
C LYS A 327 6.96 -7.06 12.71
N LEU A 328 7.04 -7.67 11.51
CA LEU A 328 6.40 -8.95 11.23
C LEU A 328 6.98 -10.10 12.09
N THR A 329 8.30 -10.08 12.32
CA THR A 329 8.94 -11.05 13.21
C THR A 329 8.43 -10.93 14.64
N LEU A 330 8.22 -9.70 15.14
CA LEU A 330 7.61 -9.45 16.44
C LEU A 330 6.18 -10.01 16.49
N ALA A 331 5.35 -9.77 15.47
CA ALA A 331 4.01 -10.34 15.36
C ALA A 331 4.03 -11.87 15.41
N HIS A 332 4.92 -12.51 14.65
CA HIS A 332 5.06 -13.96 14.61
C HIS A 332 5.48 -14.54 15.96
N VAL A 333 6.39 -13.87 16.68
CA VAL A 333 6.79 -14.33 18.02
C VAL A 333 5.63 -14.24 19.02
N ILE A 334 4.89 -13.12 19.02
CA ILE A 334 3.72 -12.95 19.89
C ILE A 334 2.63 -13.96 19.54
N ALA A 335 2.37 -14.19 18.25
CA ALA A 335 1.40 -15.19 17.79
C ALA A 335 1.86 -16.66 18.02
N GLY A 336 3.13 -16.90 18.39
CA GLY A 336 3.69 -18.24 18.61
C GLY A 336 4.11 -18.97 17.32
N LEU A 337 4.14 -18.26 16.21
CA LEU A 337 4.59 -18.79 14.91
C LEU A 337 6.12 -18.88 14.81
N LEU A 338 6.82 -18.14 15.65
CA LEU A 338 8.28 -18.14 15.76
C LEU A 338 8.68 -18.17 17.23
N ALA A 339 9.50 -19.14 17.63
CA ALA A 339 10.01 -19.21 18.99
C ALA A 339 11.13 -18.16 19.22
N PRO A 340 11.09 -17.37 20.32
CA PRO A 340 12.17 -16.47 20.66
C PRO A 340 13.48 -17.23 20.97
N ALA A 341 14.61 -16.60 20.73
CA ALA A 341 15.93 -17.13 21.10
C ALA A 341 16.31 -16.72 22.52
N LYS A 342 15.90 -15.51 22.95
CA LYS A 342 16.16 -14.95 24.27
C LYS A 342 15.00 -14.04 24.69
N GLY A 343 14.90 -13.76 25.97
CA GLY A 343 13.90 -12.87 26.55
C GLY A 343 12.65 -13.60 27.01
N SER A 344 11.65 -12.84 27.44
CA SER A 344 10.39 -13.37 27.94
C SER A 344 9.20 -12.55 27.44
N ILE A 345 8.07 -13.23 27.28
CA ILE A 345 6.80 -12.61 26.99
C ILE A 345 5.81 -13.02 28.07
N ARG A 346 5.07 -12.05 28.58
CA ARG A 346 3.95 -12.29 29.51
C ARG A 346 2.66 -11.80 28.87
N PHE A 347 1.62 -12.59 28.99
CA PHE A 347 0.27 -12.26 28.59
C PHE A 347 -0.63 -12.32 29.81
N MET A 348 -1.25 -11.19 30.19
CA MET A 348 -2.02 -11.04 31.43
C MET A 348 -1.23 -11.50 32.68
N GLY A 349 0.03 -11.08 32.78
CA GLY A 349 0.93 -11.41 33.88
C GLY A 349 1.47 -12.85 33.89
N LYS A 350 0.96 -13.75 33.01
CA LYS A 350 1.43 -15.14 32.92
C LYS A 350 2.48 -15.30 31.81
N PRO A 351 3.51 -16.12 32.01
CA PRO A 351 4.47 -16.41 30.96
C PRO A 351 3.77 -16.99 29.73
N LEU A 352 4.09 -16.46 28.56
CA LEU A 352 3.59 -16.94 27.28
C LEU A 352 4.59 -17.94 26.68
N ALA A 353 4.14 -19.16 26.40
CA ALA A 353 4.99 -20.17 25.78
C ALA A 353 5.52 -19.69 24.41
N GLY A 354 6.82 -19.90 24.17
CA GLY A 354 7.49 -19.41 22.98
C GLY A 354 7.13 -20.16 21.70
N SER A 355 6.79 -21.45 21.84
CA SER A 355 6.46 -22.31 20.70
C SER A 355 4.95 -22.55 20.60
N HIS A 356 4.44 -22.62 19.37
CA HIS A 356 3.04 -22.95 19.11
C HIS A 356 2.67 -24.35 19.68
N ALA A 357 3.57 -25.30 19.68
CA ALA A 357 3.32 -26.64 20.20
C ALA A 357 3.06 -26.68 21.73
N GLU A 358 3.51 -25.67 22.46
CA GLU A 358 3.38 -25.54 23.91
C GLU A 358 2.18 -24.67 24.32
N ARG A 359 1.52 -24.02 23.37
CA ARG A 359 0.35 -23.18 23.64
C ARG A 359 -0.92 -24.00 23.62
N ASP A 360 -1.79 -23.73 24.58
CA ASP A 360 -3.11 -24.33 24.60
C ASP A 360 -4.08 -23.63 23.60
N ARG A 361 -5.21 -24.26 23.41
CA ARG A 361 -6.24 -23.77 22.47
C ARG A 361 -6.85 -22.43 22.93
N ASP A 362 -6.88 -22.17 24.23
CA ASP A 362 -7.43 -20.92 24.77
C ASP A 362 -6.51 -19.74 24.46
N LEU A 363 -5.18 -19.91 24.51
CA LEU A 363 -4.24 -18.88 24.10
C LEU A 363 -4.38 -18.52 22.62
N TYR A 364 -4.61 -19.51 21.74
CA TYR A 364 -4.89 -19.23 20.32
C TYR A 364 -6.21 -18.48 20.12
N ARG A 365 -7.23 -18.77 20.91
CA ARG A 365 -8.48 -18.05 20.90
C ARG A 365 -8.27 -16.59 21.29
N ARG A 366 -7.52 -16.36 22.35
CA ARG A 366 -7.34 -15.03 22.98
C ARG A 366 -6.38 -14.10 22.21
N ILE A 367 -5.45 -14.65 21.43
CA ILE A 367 -4.48 -13.90 20.62
C ILE A 367 -4.69 -14.27 19.16
N GLN A 368 -5.22 -13.32 18.39
CA GLN A 368 -5.50 -13.50 16.97
C GLN A 368 -4.60 -12.63 16.10
N LEU A 369 -4.29 -13.08 14.89
CA LEU A 369 -3.50 -12.37 13.90
C LEU A 369 -4.34 -12.09 12.65
N VAL A 370 -4.48 -10.81 12.31
CA VAL A 370 -5.06 -10.34 11.05
C VAL A 370 -3.92 -9.98 10.12
N PHE A 371 -3.77 -10.75 9.05
CA PHE A 371 -2.69 -10.59 8.08
C PHE A 371 -2.95 -9.46 7.10
N GLN A 372 -1.88 -8.90 6.56
CA GLN A 372 -1.86 -7.83 5.57
C GLN A 372 -2.73 -8.13 4.34
N ASN A 373 -2.58 -9.31 3.76
CA ASN A 373 -3.22 -9.67 2.49
C ASN A 373 -4.35 -10.68 2.70
N ALA A 374 -5.59 -10.17 2.76
CA ALA A 374 -6.79 -10.99 2.88
C ALA A 374 -6.96 -11.98 1.71
N ASP A 375 -6.48 -11.64 0.50
CA ASP A 375 -6.55 -12.53 -0.66
C ASP A 375 -5.80 -13.86 -0.48
N LYS A 376 -4.71 -13.84 0.29
CA LYS A 376 -3.90 -15.04 0.56
C LYS A 376 -4.39 -15.85 1.75
N VAL A 377 -5.22 -15.26 2.59
CA VAL A 377 -5.63 -15.83 3.88
C VAL A 377 -7.02 -16.44 3.83
N LEU A 378 -7.91 -15.88 3.03
CA LEU A 378 -9.25 -16.41 2.86
C LEU A 378 -9.22 -17.56 1.83
N ASN A 379 -9.76 -18.72 2.21
CA ASN A 379 -9.80 -19.87 1.30
C ASN A 379 -10.74 -19.60 0.10
N PRO A 380 -10.23 -19.56 -1.13
CA PRO A 380 -11.02 -19.18 -2.30
C PRO A 380 -12.09 -20.22 -2.71
N SER A 381 -11.99 -21.45 -2.24
CA SER A 381 -12.96 -22.53 -2.53
C SER A 381 -14.16 -22.54 -1.59
N ARG A 382 -14.15 -21.72 -0.51
CA ARG A 382 -15.22 -21.66 0.49
C ARG A 382 -16.00 -20.35 0.34
N ASP A 383 -17.28 -20.40 0.72
CA ASP A 383 -18.06 -19.17 0.92
C ASP A 383 -17.70 -18.49 2.25
N VAL A 384 -18.13 -17.23 2.38
CA VAL A 384 -17.87 -16.41 3.56
C VAL A 384 -18.45 -17.03 4.83
N GLY A 385 -19.66 -17.60 4.74
CA GLY A 385 -20.32 -18.26 5.86
C GLY A 385 -19.50 -19.43 6.40
N GLU A 386 -18.95 -20.27 5.53
CA GLU A 386 -18.06 -21.37 5.92
C GLU A 386 -16.75 -20.86 6.54
N ILE A 387 -16.15 -19.78 5.96
CA ILE A 387 -14.93 -19.18 6.48
C ILE A 387 -15.14 -18.68 7.92
N LEU A 388 -16.24 -18.00 8.20
CA LEU A 388 -16.58 -17.48 9.53
C LEU A 388 -17.07 -18.58 10.50
N ALA A 389 -17.71 -19.62 9.99
CA ALA A 389 -18.16 -20.76 10.80
C ALA A 389 -16.97 -21.58 11.35
N TRP A 390 -15.83 -21.60 10.68
CA TRP A 390 -14.69 -22.41 11.08
C TRP A 390 -14.13 -22.05 12.47
N PRO A 391 -13.75 -20.78 12.77
CA PRO A 391 -13.28 -20.42 14.10
C PRO A 391 -14.38 -20.56 15.16
N LEU A 392 -15.64 -20.34 14.84
CA LEU A 392 -16.76 -20.60 15.76
C LEU A 392 -16.81 -22.08 16.18
N LYS A 393 -16.69 -23.03 15.23
CA LYS A 393 -16.62 -24.47 15.52
C LYS A 393 -15.36 -24.84 16.29
N LEU A 394 -14.26 -24.15 16.02
CA LEU A 394 -12.97 -24.44 16.63
C LEU A 394 -12.89 -23.95 18.08
N PHE A 395 -13.33 -22.72 18.37
CA PHE A 395 -13.10 -22.04 19.64
C PHE A 395 -14.36 -21.93 20.52
N SER A 396 -15.54 -21.78 19.92
CA SER A 396 -16.78 -21.62 20.66
C SER A 396 -17.43 -22.99 20.96
N ARG A 397 -18.06 -23.09 22.13
CA ARG A 397 -18.89 -24.25 22.49
C ARG A 397 -20.34 -24.10 22.00
N CYS A 398 -20.57 -23.37 20.90
CA CYS A 398 -21.92 -23.16 20.40
C CYS A 398 -22.47 -24.40 19.66
N ALA A 399 -23.77 -24.61 19.75
CA ALA A 399 -24.45 -25.67 19.02
C ALA A 399 -24.44 -25.38 17.52
N ALA A 400 -24.46 -26.41 16.69
CA ALA A 400 -24.37 -26.26 15.23
C ALA A 400 -25.53 -25.38 14.65
N ASN A 401 -26.69 -25.40 15.26
CA ASN A 401 -27.86 -24.59 14.89
C ASN A 401 -27.70 -23.08 15.22
N GLU A 402 -26.77 -22.71 16.11
CA GLU A 402 -26.49 -21.31 16.47
C GLU A 402 -25.48 -20.64 15.51
N ILE A 403 -24.70 -21.43 14.76
CA ILE A 403 -23.64 -20.92 13.89
C ILE A 403 -24.15 -19.90 12.88
N PRO A 404 -25.28 -20.11 12.15
CA PRO A 404 -25.77 -19.11 11.19
C PRO A 404 -26.10 -17.76 11.84
N ALA A 405 -26.69 -17.74 13.04
CA ALA A 405 -27.00 -16.52 13.77
C ALA A 405 -25.71 -15.80 14.23
N ARG A 406 -24.69 -16.54 14.67
CA ARG A 406 -23.39 -15.96 15.03
C ARG A 406 -22.64 -15.43 13.82
N VAL A 407 -22.70 -16.11 12.67
CA VAL A 407 -22.13 -15.59 11.40
C VAL A 407 -22.80 -14.29 11.00
N ALA A 408 -24.14 -14.22 11.09
CA ALA A 408 -24.88 -12.99 10.80
C ALA A 408 -24.46 -11.84 11.72
N ARG A 409 -24.30 -12.10 13.03
CA ARG A 409 -23.82 -11.11 14.00
C ARG A 409 -22.37 -10.66 13.70
N LEU A 410 -21.47 -11.56 13.31
CA LEU A 410 -20.10 -11.21 12.93
C LEU A 410 -20.06 -10.31 11.69
N LEU A 411 -20.92 -10.59 10.71
CA LEU A 411 -21.03 -9.73 9.51
C LEU A 411 -21.58 -8.36 9.86
N ASP A 412 -22.56 -8.27 10.77
CA ASP A 412 -23.11 -7.01 11.26
C ASP A 412 -22.04 -6.19 11.99
N LEU A 413 -21.27 -6.80 12.90
CA LEU A 413 -20.14 -6.16 13.61
C LEU A 413 -19.12 -5.53 12.65
N VAL A 414 -18.87 -6.14 11.50
CA VAL A 414 -17.96 -5.58 10.50
C VAL A 414 -18.69 -4.78 9.40
N LYS A 415 -19.95 -4.41 9.64
CA LYS A 415 -20.77 -3.58 8.75
C LYS A 415 -20.88 -4.17 7.33
N LEU A 416 -21.12 -5.48 7.25
CA LEU A 416 -21.38 -6.20 6.01
C LEU A 416 -22.79 -6.81 6.02
N PRO A 417 -23.53 -6.76 4.90
CA PRO A 417 -24.85 -7.37 4.82
C PRO A 417 -24.75 -8.91 4.91
N VAL A 418 -25.72 -9.53 5.56
CA VAL A 418 -25.78 -11.00 5.77
C VAL A 418 -25.74 -11.77 4.44
N SER A 419 -26.26 -11.19 3.35
CA SER A 419 -26.25 -11.78 2.01
C SER A 419 -24.83 -12.11 1.49
N ILE A 420 -23.81 -11.47 2.04
CA ILE A 420 -22.40 -11.76 1.70
C ILE A 420 -21.98 -13.16 2.14
N ALA A 421 -22.65 -13.76 3.14
CA ALA A 421 -22.32 -15.09 3.63
C ALA A 421 -22.26 -16.17 2.53
N MET A 422 -23.08 -16.03 1.49
CA MET A 422 -23.15 -16.96 0.36
C MET A 422 -22.17 -16.67 -0.77
N ARG A 423 -21.41 -15.56 -0.69
CA ARG A 423 -20.45 -15.18 -1.72
C ARG A 423 -19.10 -15.88 -1.51
N ARG A 424 -18.43 -16.14 -2.63
CA ARG A 424 -17.06 -16.64 -2.65
C ARG A 424 -16.05 -15.51 -2.73
N HIS A 425 -14.82 -15.82 -2.37
CA HIS A 425 -13.68 -14.90 -2.37
C HIS A 425 -13.56 -14.02 -3.64
N GLY A 426 -13.72 -14.59 -4.84
CA GLY A 426 -13.60 -13.86 -6.11
C GLY A 426 -14.68 -12.81 -6.37
N GLU A 427 -15.80 -12.85 -5.62
CA GLU A 427 -16.96 -11.95 -5.76
C GLU A 427 -16.90 -10.75 -4.79
N LEU A 428 -15.81 -10.63 -4.02
CA LEU A 428 -15.67 -9.64 -2.95
C LEU A 428 -14.68 -8.56 -3.34
N SER A 429 -14.96 -7.31 -2.96
CA SER A 429 -13.99 -6.21 -3.04
C SER A 429 -12.88 -6.36 -1.99
N GLY A 430 -11.74 -5.68 -2.19
CA GLY A 430 -10.61 -5.69 -1.23
C GLY A 430 -11.03 -5.31 0.19
N GLY A 431 -11.83 -4.26 0.35
CA GLY A 431 -12.35 -3.85 1.65
C GLY A 431 -13.33 -4.86 2.28
N GLN A 432 -14.15 -5.53 1.47
CA GLN A 432 -15.01 -6.61 1.96
C GLN A 432 -14.18 -7.79 2.45
N LYS A 433 -13.16 -8.20 1.71
CA LYS A 433 -12.22 -9.27 2.11
C LYS A 433 -11.53 -8.95 3.42
N GLN A 434 -11.06 -7.71 3.60
CA GLN A 434 -10.41 -7.29 4.83
C GLN A 434 -11.35 -7.27 6.02
N ARG A 435 -12.60 -6.81 5.85
CA ARG A 435 -13.65 -6.89 6.90
C ARG A 435 -13.97 -8.34 7.27
N ILE A 436 -14.00 -9.26 6.30
CA ILE A 436 -14.20 -10.69 6.56
C ILE A 436 -12.99 -11.29 7.28
N ASN A 437 -11.76 -10.88 6.94
CA ASN A 437 -10.55 -11.30 7.64
C ASN A 437 -10.58 -10.85 9.12
N LEU A 438 -11.05 -9.62 9.38
CA LEU A 438 -11.28 -9.11 10.74
C LEU A 438 -12.41 -9.90 11.45
N ALA A 439 -13.55 -10.12 10.80
CA ALA A 439 -14.68 -10.90 11.35
C ALA A 439 -14.24 -12.34 11.72
N ARG A 440 -13.37 -12.94 10.93
CA ARG A 440 -12.78 -14.25 11.22
C ARG A 440 -11.97 -14.26 12.53
N ALA A 441 -11.19 -13.22 12.78
CA ALA A 441 -10.45 -13.07 14.03
C ALA A 441 -11.42 -12.83 15.22
N LEU A 442 -12.42 -11.98 15.04
CA LEU A 442 -13.45 -11.69 16.04
C LEU A 442 -14.30 -12.92 16.43
N ALA A 443 -14.47 -13.87 15.51
CA ALA A 443 -15.21 -15.11 15.80
C ALA A 443 -14.58 -15.97 16.93
N ALA A 444 -13.31 -15.73 17.25
CA ALA A 444 -12.63 -16.34 18.38
C ALA A 444 -12.88 -15.60 19.72
N GLU A 445 -13.54 -14.44 19.70
CA GLU A 445 -13.70 -13.55 20.86
C GLU A 445 -12.34 -13.27 21.55
N PRO A 446 -11.37 -12.66 20.83
CA PRO A 446 -10.01 -12.46 21.31
C PRO A 446 -9.91 -11.31 22.31
N GLU A 447 -8.85 -11.31 23.12
CA GLU A 447 -8.46 -10.17 23.97
C GLU A 447 -7.38 -9.30 23.30
N LEU A 448 -6.59 -9.90 22.40
CA LEU A 448 -5.56 -9.24 21.62
C LEU A 448 -5.72 -9.58 20.14
N ILE A 449 -5.80 -8.56 19.30
CA ILE A 449 -5.66 -8.72 17.86
C ILE A 449 -4.36 -8.05 17.41
N ILE A 450 -3.53 -8.81 16.73
CA ILE A 450 -2.34 -8.31 16.04
C ILE A 450 -2.78 -7.94 14.62
N CYS A 451 -2.77 -6.65 14.29
CA CYS A 451 -3.11 -6.11 12.98
C CYS A 451 -1.82 -5.88 12.18
N ASP A 452 -1.54 -6.74 11.20
CA ASP A 452 -0.35 -6.62 10.35
C ASP A 452 -0.71 -5.89 9.05
N GLU A 453 -0.37 -4.61 8.99
CA GLU A 453 -0.58 -3.71 7.83
C GLU A 453 -1.98 -3.80 7.20
N VAL A 454 -3.02 -3.85 8.01
CA VAL A 454 -4.40 -4.16 7.61
C VAL A 454 -5.03 -3.16 6.63
N THR A 455 -4.43 -1.99 6.42
CA THR A 455 -4.91 -0.94 5.51
C THR A 455 -4.03 -0.73 4.28
N SER A 456 -2.83 -1.31 4.22
CA SER A 456 -1.82 -1.00 3.20
C SER A 456 -2.22 -1.35 1.75
N ALA A 457 -3.13 -2.32 1.57
CA ALA A 457 -3.62 -2.75 0.26
C ALA A 457 -5.00 -2.13 -0.12
N LEU A 458 -5.47 -1.17 0.67
CA LEU A 458 -6.79 -0.54 0.51
C LEU A 458 -6.63 0.89 0.01
N ASP A 459 -7.63 1.36 -0.72
CA ASP A 459 -7.73 2.78 -1.04
C ASP A 459 -8.05 3.61 0.21
N THR A 460 -7.82 4.93 0.12
CA THR A 460 -7.90 5.86 1.24
C THR A 460 -9.25 5.82 1.97
N VAL A 461 -10.37 5.80 1.23
CA VAL A 461 -11.72 5.82 1.83
C VAL A 461 -12.02 4.51 2.56
N VAL A 462 -11.72 3.38 1.90
CA VAL A 462 -11.94 2.05 2.50
C VAL A 462 -11.00 1.82 3.68
N GLY A 463 -9.75 2.27 3.59
CA GLY A 463 -8.77 2.23 4.67
C GLY A 463 -9.26 3.01 5.90
N ALA A 464 -9.71 4.26 5.70
CA ALA A 464 -10.29 5.08 6.77
C ALA A 464 -11.48 4.39 7.45
N ALA A 465 -12.40 3.81 6.67
CA ALA A 465 -13.55 3.08 7.20
C ALA A 465 -13.21 1.79 7.98
N ILE A 466 -12.06 1.14 7.67
CA ILE A 466 -11.54 0.02 8.45
C ILE A 466 -10.95 0.51 9.78
N LEU A 467 -10.23 1.64 9.77
CA LEU A 467 -9.68 2.22 10.99
C LEU A 467 -10.78 2.68 11.95
N ASP A 468 -11.83 3.33 11.44
CA ASP A 468 -13.00 3.70 12.23
C ASP A 468 -13.67 2.47 12.86
N LEU A 469 -13.83 1.41 12.07
CA LEU A 469 -14.37 0.13 12.55
C LEU A 469 -13.51 -0.49 13.66
N LEU A 470 -12.18 -0.46 13.54
CA LEU A 470 -11.28 -1.00 14.57
C LEU A 470 -11.42 -0.22 15.89
N VAL A 471 -11.54 1.11 15.84
CA VAL A 471 -11.75 1.94 17.03
C VAL A 471 -13.11 1.67 17.66
N GLU A 472 -14.19 1.57 16.86
CA GLU A 472 -15.53 1.21 17.35
C GLU A 472 -15.51 -0.15 18.07
N LEU A 473 -14.95 -1.19 17.41
CA LEU A 473 -14.86 -2.54 17.98
C LEU A 473 -14.00 -2.60 19.25
N ARG A 474 -12.95 -1.76 19.35
CA ARG A 474 -12.16 -1.65 20.57
C ARG A 474 -13.02 -1.23 21.75
N HIS A 475 -13.84 -0.19 21.57
CA HIS A 475 -14.71 0.32 22.63
C HIS A 475 -15.87 -0.64 22.95
N GLU A 476 -16.48 -1.23 21.91
CA GLU A 476 -17.65 -2.10 22.08
C GLU A 476 -17.28 -3.43 22.76
N LEU A 477 -16.12 -4.00 22.45
CA LEU A 477 -15.70 -5.34 22.87
C LEU A 477 -14.56 -5.36 23.90
N ASP A 478 -14.11 -4.21 24.41
CA ASP A 478 -12.96 -4.06 25.34
C ASP A 478 -11.69 -4.76 24.84
N MET A 479 -11.41 -4.66 23.53
CA MET A 479 -10.28 -5.32 22.88
C MET A 479 -9.01 -4.47 22.90
N SER A 480 -7.88 -5.15 22.76
CA SER A 480 -6.58 -4.50 22.62
C SER A 480 -5.98 -4.83 21.25
N TYR A 481 -5.28 -3.87 20.67
CA TYR A 481 -4.61 -4.08 19.38
C TYR A 481 -3.11 -3.87 19.45
N LEU A 482 -2.35 -4.76 18.83
CA LEU A 482 -0.99 -4.48 18.37
C LEU A 482 -1.07 -4.12 16.89
N PHE A 483 -0.93 -2.85 16.57
CA PHE A 483 -1.12 -2.32 15.23
C PHE A 483 0.22 -2.09 14.54
N ILE A 484 0.57 -2.95 13.59
CA ILE A 484 1.80 -2.87 12.81
C ILE A 484 1.51 -2.10 11.53
N SER A 485 2.29 -1.05 11.28
CA SER A 485 2.18 -0.25 10.05
C SER A 485 3.53 0.37 9.68
N HIS A 486 3.67 0.71 8.41
CA HIS A 486 4.72 1.62 7.93
C HIS A 486 4.17 3.05 7.74
N ASP A 487 2.85 3.24 7.82
CA ASP A 487 2.18 4.53 7.71
C ASP A 487 2.02 5.18 9.08
N LEU A 488 2.84 6.21 9.31
CA LEU A 488 2.84 6.99 10.54
C LEU A 488 1.55 7.77 10.74
N SER A 489 0.91 8.25 9.65
CA SER A 489 -0.35 9.00 9.71
C SER A 489 -1.46 8.14 10.31
N THR A 490 -1.59 6.90 9.84
CA THR A 490 -2.53 5.92 10.35
C THR A 490 -2.30 5.63 11.84
N VAL A 491 -1.05 5.38 12.23
CA VAL A 491 -0.72 5.04 13.63
C VAL A 491 -1.01 6.20 14.58
N ARG A 492 -0.68 7.43 14.19
CA ARG A 492 -0.98 8.64 14.99
C ARG A 492 -2.46 8.87 15.21
N THR A 493 -3.31 8.45 14.29
CA THR A 493 -4.76 8.68 14.39
C THR A 493 -5.50 7.58 15.14
N THR A 494 -4.92 6.38 15.31
CA THR A 494 -5.61 5.19 15.82
C THR A 494 -4.94 4.52 17.03
N CYS A 495 -3.67 4.86 17.34
CA CYS A 495 -2.94 4.22 18.43
C CYS A 495 -2.81 5.16 19.65
N ASP A 496 -2.82 4.59 20.85
CA ASP A 496 -2.59 5.29 22.11
C ASP A 496 -1.09 5.50 22.33
N ASP A 497 -0.33 4.42 22.21
CA ASP A 497 1.13 4.40 22.35
C ASP A 497 1.77 3.98 21.02
N ILE A 498 2.98 4.47 20.75
CA ILE A 498 3.73 4.18 19.54
C ILE A 498 5.15 3.72 19.91
N ALA A 499 5.57 2.60 19.33
CA ALA A 499 6.93 2.09 19.42
C ALA A 499 7.59 2.10 18.04
N VAL A 500 8.81 2.62 17.96
CA VAL A 500 9.58 2.70 16.72
C VAL A 500 10.65 1.61 16.71
N LEU A 501 10.60 0.75 15.68
CA LEU A 501 11.59 -0.29 15.45
C LEU A 501 12.54 0.09 14.32
N PHE A 502 13.83 0.02 14.59
CA PHE A 502 14.89 0.23 13.61
C PHE A 502 15.95 -0.86 13.72
N LYS A 503 16.22 -1.57 12.62
CA LYS A 503 17.21 -2.66 12.54
C LYS A 503 17.09 -3.68 13.69
N GLY A 504 15.87 -4.06 14.03
CA GLY A 504 15.58 -5.06 15.05
C GLY A 504 15.58 -4.57 16.48
N GLN A 505 15.80 -3.30 16.74
CA GLN A 505 15.79 -2.69 18.06
C GLN A 505 14.66 -1.68 18.20
N LYS A 506 14.10 -1.55 19.40
CA LYS A 506 13.20 -0.44 19.73
C LYS A 506 14.03 0.78 20.03
N VAL A 507 13.94 1.79 19.17
CA VAL A 507 14.72 3.04 19.29
C VAL A 507 13.97 4.15 19.99
N ASP A 508 12.64 4.19 19.87
CA ASP A 508 11.76 5.12 20.57
C ASP A 508 10.47 4.45 21.02
N ALA A 509 9.85 5.00 22.06
CA ALA A 509 8.49 4.71 22.48
C ALA A 509 7.90 5.93 23.17
N CYS A 510 6.71 6.34 22.76
CA CYS A 510 6.02 7.51 23.29
C CYS A 510 4.50 7.35 23.13
N ASP A 511 3.75 8.15 23.86
CA ASP A 511 2.34 8.34 23.53
C ASP A 511 2.21 9.08 22.17
N ARG A 512 1.04 9.01 21.55
CA ARG A 512 0.79 9.61 20.22
C ARG A 512 1.01 11.12 20.18
N SER A 513 0.76 11.85 21.28
CA SER A 513 0.89 13.31 21.37
C SER A 513 2.35 13.75 21.47
N ALA A 514 3.16 12.96 22.16
CA ALA A 514 4.58 13.22 22.35
C ALA A 514 5.42 12.92 21.11
N LEU A 515 4.94 12.07 20.18
CA LEU A 515 5.73 11.62 19.03
C LEU A 515 6.28 12.76 18.18
N LEU A 516 5.49 13.82 17.96
CA LEU A 516 5.92 14.98 17.16
C LEU A 516 6.83 15.95 17.91
N ASN A 517 6.68 16.01 19.23
CA ASN A 517 7.34 17.02 20.06
C ASN A 517 8.58 16.48 20.77
N GLU A 518 8.66 15.17 20.97
CA GLU A 518 9.65 14.49 21.79
C GLU A 518 10.41 13.38 21.07
N ALA A 519 10.38 13.33 19.73
CA ALA A 519 11.20 12.38 18.98
C ALA A 519 12.67 12.57 19.38
N ARG A 520 13.30 11.49 19.87
CA ARG A 520 14.65 11.54 20.46
C ARG A 520 15.68 10.85 19.58
N HIS A 521 15.22 9.92 18.76
CA HIS A 521 16.11 9.18 17.87
C HIS A 521 16.08 9.76 16.45
N PRO A 522 17.24 9.99 15.81
CA PRO A 522 17.32 10.58 14.46
C PRO A 522 16.49 9.83 13.41
N TYR A 523 16.37 8.52 13.56
CA TYR A 523 15.54 7.70 12.69
C TYR A 523 14.03 8.02 12.83
N THR A 524 13.57 8.29 14.06
CA THR A 524 12.17 8.70 14.29
C THR A 524 11.89 10.06 13.69
N GLU A 525 12.80 11.02 13.83
CA GLU A 525 12.71 12.33 13.18
C GLU A 525 12.66 12.21 11.66
N MET A 526 13.51 11.35 11.08
CA MET A 526 13.51 11.06 9.65
C MET A 526 12.17 10.46 9.19
N LEU A 527 11.58 9.50 9.95
CA LEU A 527 10.28 8.92 9.64
C LEU A 527 9.18 9.99 9.66
N ILE A 528 9.15 10.85 10.68
CA ILE A 528 8.18 11.95 10.80
C ILE A 528 8.31 12.90 9.62
N GLY A 529 9.54 13.31 9.30
CA GLY A 529 9.85 14.19 8.17
C GLY A 529 9.62 13.57 6.80
N SER A 530 9.36 12.26 6.72
CA SER A 530 9.09 11.54 5.46
C SER A 530 7.60 11.32 5.20
N VAL A 531 6.70 11.77 6.07
CA VAL A 531 5.25 11.65 5.83
C VAL A 531 4.81 12.76 4.88
N PRO A 532 4.31 12.44 3.66
CA PRO A 532 3.88 13.48 2.74
C PRO A 532 2.61 14.19 3.25
N GLU A 533 2.60 15.51 3.10
CA GLU A 533 1.44 16.34 3.43
C GLU A 533 0.65 16.68 2.16
N MET A 534 -0.67 16.86 2.29
CA MET A 534 -1.53 17.35 1.20
C MET A 534 -1.32 18.85 0.96
N ARG A 535 -0.07 19.26 0.74
CA ARG A 535 0.36 20.63 0.54
C ARG A 535 1.37 20.68 -0.60
N ALA A 536 1.14 21.55 -1.55
CA ALA A 536 2.09 21.78 -2.63
C ALA A 536 3.46 22.21 -2.07
N ASN A 537 4.54 21.84 -2.74
CA ASN A 537 5.95 22.15 -2.39
C ASN A 537 6.49 21.52 -1.10
N TRP A 538 5.72 20.71 -0.35
CA TRP A 538 6.22 20.03 0.84
C TRP A 538 7.47 19.17 0.53
N LEU A 539 7.48 18.49 -0.62
CA LEU A 539 8.59 17.63 -1.05
C LEU A 539 9.92 18.42 -1.21
N GLU A 540 9.84 19.66 -1.68
CA GLU A 540 11.00 20.55 -1.87
C GLU A 540 11.49 21.13 -0.56
N GLU A 541 10.58 21.59 0.30
CA GLU A 541 10.89 22.11 1.64
C GLU A 541 11.58 21.06 2.51
N THR A 542 11.11 19.80 2.44
CA THR A 542 11.69 18.69 3.21
C THR A 542 13.09 18.32 2.68
N ALA A 543 13.37 18.51 1.40
CA ALA A 543 14.70 18.28 0.84
C ALA A 543 15.76 19.26 1.39
N LEU A 544 15.35 20.46 1.78
CA LEU A 544 16.22 21.46 2.41
C LEU A 544 16.55 21.13 3.86
N ARG A 545 15.61 20.50 4.59
CA ARG A 545 15.80 20.13 6.01
C ARG A 545 16.71 18.91 6.23
N VAL A 546 16.73 17.97 5.30
CA VAL A 546 17.54 16.73 5.40
C VAL A 546 19.03 16.98 5.02
N LYS A 547 19.38 18.15 4.50
CA LYS A 547 20.76 18.51 4.12
C LYS A 547 21.55 19.24 5.22
N VAL A 548 21.00 19.41 6.40
CA VAL A 548 21.68 20.04 7.54
C VAL A 548 22.08 18.92 8.59
#